data_e97c41c0df9d408a13a966b5ea58b436
#
_entry.id   e97c41c0df9d408a13a966b5ea58b436
#
_cell.length_a   1.000
_cell.length_b   1.000
_cell.length_c   1.000
_cell.angle_alpha   90.00
_cell.angle_beta   90.00
_cell.angle_gamma   90.00
#
_symmetry.space_group_name_H-M   'P 1'
#
loop_
_entity.id
_entity.type
_entity.pdbx_description
1 polymer ?
#
loop_
_entity_poly.entity_id
_entity_poly.type
_entity_poly.pdbx_seq_one_letter_code
_entity_poly.pdbx_strand_id
1 'polypeptide(L)'
;GGGETELKAINHRLTLSNDELEAAKMTALSMAQARAAFLANMSHEIRTPLNGLLGMIALSLDSPLNAEQRQQLSIAHDSGKVLVELLNDILDLSKFDAGQLELESIPFDLGSLVEDTANLLSQNAAPSVELTCLIDPQFPAQVLGDPTRVRQIVSNLLSNALKFTRFGRVDVRLSAQAGRVKIEVCDTGIGIAQDAQVKIFQPFTQAGAGITRQFGGTGLGLALTHNLCEAMKGRLSISSEAGFGSQFCADLPLPTHLPAVRLAPLAGDVIAITSSSSGLAELLNSLLPSWGLTPRCYSIDDDLSGQNPDLLITDCPECLFRLRPSITAPILVVTAYGNFMPSEEVAALAPLQQQARPLSRTALYQILQRNLRIDP
;
A
#
# COMPACT_ATOMS: atom_id res chain seq x y z
N GLY A 1 -25.49 35.78 48.60
CA GLY A 1 -24.15 35.66 49.18
C GLY A 1 -23.40 34.33 48.99
N GLY A 2 -23.96 33.17 49.36
CA GLY A 2 -23.19 31.89 49.37
C GLY A 2 -22.75 31.37 47.98
N GLY A 3 -23.62 31.42 47.00
CA GLY A 3 -23.33 30.93 45.67
C GLY A 3 -22.30 31.75 44.87
N GLU A 4 -22.21 33.02 45.14
CA GLU A 4 -21.26 33.91 44.45
C GLU A 4 -19.82 33.74 44.97
N THR A 5 -19.68 33.39 46.24
CA THR A 5 -18.39 33.11 46.88
C THR A 5 -17.87 31.74 46.40
N GLU A 6 -18.75 30.78 46.25
CA GLU A 6 -18.44 29.46 45.76
C GLU A 6 -18.04 29.48 44.29
N LEU A 7 -18.73 30.27 43.47
CA LEU A 7 -18.39 30.47 42.05
C LEU A 7 -17.02 31.13 41.88
N LYS A 8 -16.67 32.10 42.68
CA LYS A 8 -15.35 32.75 42.69
C LYS A 8 -14.23 31.78 43.10
N ALA A 9 -14.51 30.94 44.08
CA ALA A 9 -13.54 29.93 44.53
C ALA A 9 -13.30 28.86 43.44
N ILE A 10 -14.35 28.41 42.75
CA ILE A 10 -14.26 27.47 41.64
C ILE A 10 -13.49 28.08 40.45
N ASN A 11 -13.82 29.32 40.08
CA ASN A 11 -13.11 30.05 39.01
C ASN A 11 -11.64 30.22 39.34
N HIS A 12 -11.30 30.58 40.57
CA HIS A 12 -9.90 30.72 40.98
C HIS A 12 -9.14 29.36 40.91
N ARG A 13 -9.75 28.27 41.35
CA ARG A 13 -9.18 26.91 41.21
C ARG A 13 -9.01 26.52 39.75
N LEU A 14 -9.99 26.85 38.91
CA LEU A 14 -9.94 26.52 37.48
C LEU A 14 -8.78 27.27 36.80
N THR A 15 -8.61 28.55 37.15
CA THR A 15 -7.51 29.39 36.63
C THR A 15 -6.15 28.82 37.05
N LEU A 16 -5.97 28.52 38.34
CA LEU A 16 -4.73 27.90 38.82
C LEU A 16 -4.43 26.55 38.15
N SER A 17 -5.44 25.70 38.03
CA SER A 17 -5.28 24.41 37.35
C SER A 17 -4.97 24.56 35.87
N ASN A 18 -5.55 25.57 35.21
CA ASN A 18 -5.25 25.89 33.82
C ASN A 18 -3.81 26.39 33.64
N ASP A 19 -3.35 27.27 34.54
CA ASP A 19 -1.98 27.82 34.54
C ASP A 19 -0.95 26.68 34.77
N GLU A 20 -1.22 25.79 35.71
CA GLU A 20 -0.38 24.58 35.95
C GLU A 20 -0.35 23.67 34.73
N LEU A 21 -1.48 23.44 34.07
CA LEU A 21 -1.58 22.62 32.86
C LEU A 21 -0.80 23.27 31.71
N GLU A 22 -0.93 24.56 31.49
CA GLU A 22 -0.17 25.30 30.47
C GLU A 22 1.33 25.25 30.74
N ALA A 23 1.77 25.42 32.00
CA ALA A 23 3.17 25.33 32.38
C ALA A 23 3.71 23.88 32.12
N ALA A 24 2.95 22.86 32.49
CA ALA A 24 3.33 21.46 32.25
C ALA A 24 3.40 21.14 30.75
N LYS A 25 2.46 21.65 29.96
CA LYS A 25 2.42 21.52 28.50
C LYS A 25 3.64 22.20 27.86
N MET A 26 3.98 23.42 28.28
CA MET A 26 5.17 24.13 27.77
C MET A 26 6.47 23.39 28.10
N THR A 27 6.57 22.85 29.30
CA THR A 27 7.74 22.05 29.70
C THR A 27 7.84 20.77 28.87
N ALA A 28 6.76 20.04 28.69
CA ALA A 28 6.72 18.83 27.88
C ALA A 28 7.08 19.12 26.41
N LEU A 29 6.57 20.22 25.85
CA LEU A 29 6.88 20.62 24.48
C LEU A 29 8.36 21.00 24.33
N SER A 30 8.93 21.75 25.30
CA SER A 30 10.35 22.11 25.31
C SER A 30 11.27 20.87 25.38
N MET A 31 10.91 19.89 26.21
CA MET A 31 11.64 18.61 26.30
C MET A 31 11.54 17.82 25.00
N ALA A 32 10.35 17.75 24.38
CA ALA A 32 10.16 17.09 23.10
C ALA A 32 10.98 17.74 21.98
N GLN A 33 11.01 19.06 21.92
CA GLN A 33 11.82 19.82 20.96
C GLN A 33 13.33 19.58 21.15
N ALA A 34 13.82 19.59 22.39
CA ALA A 34 15.22 19.28 22.68
C ALA A 34 15.58 17.84 22.28
N ARG A 35 14.70 16.89 22.55
CA ARG A 35 14.84 15.50 22.12
C ARG A 35 14.87 15.36 20.61
N ALA A 36 13.98 16.05 19.91
CA ALA A 36 13.93 16.04 18.45
C ALA A 36 15.21 16.63 17.84
N ALA A 37 15.72 17.74 18.35
CA ALA A 37 16.98 18.35 17.93
C ALA A 37 18.19 17.40 18.15
N PHE A 38 18.26 16.77 19.32
CA PHE A 38 19.29 15.79 19.62
C PHE A 38 19.26 14.60 18.67
N LEU A 39 18.08 14.03 18.44
CA LEU A 39 17.91 12.89 17.53
C LEU A 39 18.20 13.27 16.08
N ALA A 40 17.86 14.50 15.65
CA ALA A 40 18.19 15.00 14.32
C ALA A 40 19.70 15.07 14.09
N ASN A 41 20.46 15.58 15.07
CA ASN A 41 21.91 15.64 15.01
C ASN A 41 22.54 14.25 15.04
N MET A 42 22.08 13.37 15.95
CA MET A 42 22.56 11.99 16.04
C MET A 42 22.26 11.20 14.78
N SER A 43 21.08 11.36 14.21
CA SER A 43 20.71 10.70 12.97
C SER A 43 21.62 11.11 11.82
N HIS A 44 21.95 12.40 11.72
CA HIS A 44 22.88 12.87 10.70
C HIS A 44 24.29 12.30 10.89
N GLU A 45 24.79 12.28 12.13
CA GLU A 45 26.09 11.74 12.47
C GLU A 45 26.19 10.22 12.29
N ILE A 46 25.09 9.48 12.45
CA ILE A 46 25.02 8.04 12.18
C ILE A 46 24.82 7.76 10.69
N ARG A 47 24.01 8.55 9.98
CA ARG A 47 23.73 8.36 8.56
C ARG A 47 24.96 8.46 7.69
N THR A 48 25.86 9.41 7.97
CA THR A 48 27.05 9.65 7.17
C THR A 48 27.99 8.42 7.11
N PRO A 49 28.45 7.84 8.23
CA PRO A 49 29.25 6.61 8.18
C PRO A 49 28.45 5.40 7.67
N LEU A 50 27.15 5.33 7.97
CA LEU A 50 26.31 4.23 7.51
C LEU A 50 26.13 4.23 5.99
N ASN A 51 25.93 5.39 5.38
CA ASN A 51 25.89 5.54 3.92
C ASN A 51 27.23 5.20 3.27
N GLY A 52 28.35 5.54 3.94
CA GLY A 52 29.68 5.11 3.53
C GLY A 52 29.83 3.60 3.51
N LEU A 53 29.40 2.92 4.58
CA LEU A 53 29.39 1.45 4.65
C LEU A 53 28.52 0.83 3.56
N LEU A 54 27.30 1.34 3.37
CA LEU A 54 26.38 0.87 2.32
C LEU A 54 26.96 1.08 0.92
N GLY A 55 27.63 2.21 0.68
CA GLY A 55 28.32 2.49 -0.58
C GLY A 55 29.45 1.51 -0.87
N MET A 56 30.26 1.19 0.14
CA MET A 56 31.34 0.20 0.01
C MET A 56 30.82 -1.22 -0.20
N ILE A 57 29.74 -1.59 0.47
CA ILE A 57 29.08 -2.89 0.26
C ILE A 57 28.51 -2.97 -1.17
N ALA A 58 27.87 -1.91 -1.64
CA ALA A 58 27.33 -1.85 -3.01
C ALA A 58 28.42 -2.01 -4.07
N LEU A 59 29.55 -1.32 -3.89
CA LEU A 59 30.73 -1.46 -4.77
C LEU A 59 31.29 -2.88 -4.72
N SER A 60 31.33 -3.50 -3.54
CA SER A 60 31.80 -4.89 -3.40
C SER A 60 30.85 -5.88 -4.08
N LEU A 61 29.53 -5.63 -4.07
CA LEU A 61 28.55 -6.46 -4.79
C LEU A 61 28.70 -6.41 -6.31
N ASP A 62 29.23 -5.31 -6.86
CA ASP A 62 29.54 -5.18 -8.29
C ASP A 62 30.85 -5.85 -8.71
N SER A 63 31.64 -6.33 -7.75
CA SER A 63 32.89 -7.03 -8.01
C SER A 63 32.70 -8.55 -8.19
N PRO A 64 33.68 -9.30 -8.72
CA PRO A 64 33.63 -10.75 -8.77
C PRO A 64 33.59 -11.35 -7.37
N LEU A 65 32.52 -12.04 -7.04
CA LEU A 65 32.27 -12.69 -5.75
C LEU A 65 31.82 -14.13 -5.96
N ASN A 66 32.16 -15.01 -5.00
CA ASN A 66 31.51 -16.31 -4.93
C ASN A 66 30.09 -16.17 -4.38
N ALA A 67 29.29 -17.24 -4.48
CA ALA A 67 27.87 -17.21 -4.09
C ALA A 67 27.68 -16.89 -2.59
N GLU A 68 28.56 -17.42 -1.72
CA GLU A 68 28.51 -17.19 -0.28
C GLU A 68 28.84 -15.75 0.08
N GLN A 69 29.90 -15.19 -0.49
CA GLN A 69 30.30 -13.79 -0.29
C GLN A 69 29.20 -12.84 -0.75
N ARG A 70 28.60 -13.10 -1.91
CA ARG A 70 27.49 -12.30 -2.44
C ARG A 70 26.29 -12.34 -1.52
N GLN A 71 25.94 -13.49 -0.98
CA GLN A 71 24.85 -13.63 -0.04
C GLN A 71 25.11 -12.85 1.27
N GLN A 72 26.31 -12.97 1.83
CA GLN A 72 26.70 -12.26 3.05
C GLN A 72 26.66 -10.75 2.87
N LEU A 73 27.18 -10.23 1.76
CA LEU A 73 27.17 -8.79 1.46
C LEU A 73 25.77 -8.28 1.15
N SER A 74 24.93 -9.07 0.51
CA SER A 74 23.53 -8.71 0.27
C SER A 74 22.76 -8.59 1.58
N ILE A 75 22.92 -9.53 2.51
CA ILE A 75 22.33 -9.47 3.84
C ILE A 75 22.80 -8.24 4.60
N ALA A 76 24.11 -7.95 4.57
CA ALA A 76 24.67 -6.76 5.23
C ALA A 76 24.13 -5.46 4.62
N HIS A 77 24.00 -5.37 3.30
CA HIS A 77 23.45 -4.24 2.61
C HIS A 77 21.98 -3.99 2.95
N ASP A 78 21.17 -5.05 2.95
CA ASP A 78 19.75 -4.95 3.28
C ASP A 78 19.53 -4.58 4.75
N SER A 79 20.35 -5.13 5.65
CA SER A 79 20.33 -4.76 7.07
C SER A 79 20.67 -3.28 7.29
N GLY A 80 21.65 -2.77 6.54
CA GLY A 80 22.01 -1.35 6.58
C GLY A 80 20.89 -0.44 6.09
N LYS A 81 20.17 -0.82 5.02
CA LYS A 81 19.00 -0.09 4.53
C LYS A 81 17.89 -0.03 5.58
N VAL A 82 17.59 -1.16 6.21
CA VAL A 82 16.60 -1.22 7.31
C VAL A 82 16.97 -0.27 8.45
N LEU A 83 18.27 -0.19 8.78
CA LEU A 83 18.73 0.72 9.82
C LEU A 83 18.55 2.20 9.45
N VAL A 84 18.78 2.57 8.18
CA VAL A 84 18.50 3.94 7.69
C VAL A 84 17.00 4.26 7.78
N GLU A 85 16.14 3.34 7.39
CA GLU A 85 14.69 3.51 7.51
C GLU A 85 14.27 3.70 8.97
N LEU A 86 14.80 2.88 9.88
CA LEU A 86 14.53 2.99 11.31
C LEU A 86 14.92 4.37 11.87
N LEU A 87 16.09 4.88 11.49
CA LEU A 87 16.54 6.21 11.90
C LEU A 87 15.60 7.31 11.41
N ASN A 88 15.16 7.21 10.17
CA ASN A 88 14.21 8.16 9.59
C ASN A 88 12.85 8.11 10.32
N ASP A 89 12.36 6.92 10.63
CA ASP A 89 11.11 6.72 11.36
C ASP A 89 11.17 7.30 12.78
N ILE A 90 12.28 7.08 13.50
CA ILE A 90 12.49 7.67 14.83
C ILE A 90 12.53 9.20 14.76
N LEU A 91 13.17 9.76 13.74
CA LEU A 91 13.19 11.20 13.52
C LEU A 91 11.79 11.77 13.26
N ASP A 92 11.02 11.13 12.40
CA ASP A 92 9.67 11.58 12.06
C ASP A 92 8.75 11.51 13.28
N LEU A 93 8.82 10.45 14.08
CA LEU A 93 8.09 10.35 15.34
C LEU A 93 8.48 11.47 16.33
N SER A 94 9.77 11.76 16.45
CA SER A 94 10.26 12.82 17.32
C SER A 94 9.80 14.21 16.88
N LYS A 95 9.79 14.48 15.57
CA LYS A 95 9.25 15.70 14.99
C LYS A 95 7.76 15.84 15.24
N PHE A 96 7.02 14.76 15.13
CA PHE A 96 5.59 14.75 15.45
C PHE A 96 5.34 15.12 16.92
N ASP A 97 6.03 14.46 17.85
CA ASP A 97 5.92 14.73 19.30
C ASP A 97 6.29 16.18 19.66
N ALA A 98 7.23 16.77 18.94
CA ALA A 98 7.66 18.15 19.11
C ALA A 98 6.75 19.19 18.41
N GLY A 99 5.73 18.74 17.67
CA GLY A 99 4.87 19.61 16.86
C GLY A 99 5.59 20.27 15.67
N GLN A 100 6.72 19.72 15.22
CA GLN A 100 7.58 20.25 14.16
C GLN A 100 7.36 19.60 12.79
N LEU A 101 6.40 18.69 12.68
CA LEU A 101 6.08 18.06 11.40
C LEU A 101 5.35 19.05 10.50
N GLU A 102 6.02 19.49 9.44
CA GLU A 102 5.44 20.33 8.40
C GLU A 102 4.88 19.46 7.26
N LEU A 103 3.66 19.75 6.84
CA LEU A 103 2.96 19.07 5.76
C LEU A 103 2.83 19.99 4.55
N GLU A 104 3.11 19.44 3.38
CA GLU A 104 2.85 20.10 2.11
C GLU A 104 1.38 19.95 1.70
N SER A 105 0.91 20.89 0.88
CA SER A 105 -0.39 20.81 0.23
C SER A 105 -0.22 21.16 -1.24
N ILE A 106 0.08 20.14 -2.04
CA ILE A 106 0.32 20.27 -3.47
C ILE A 106 -0.58 19.31 -4.25
N PRO A 107 -0.91 19.61 -5.50
CA PRO A 107 -1.64 18.68 -6.36
C PRO A 107 -0.79 17.43 -6.68
N PHE A 108 -1.39 16.25 -6.60
CA PHE A 108 -0.75 15.01 -7.02
C PHE A 108 -1.78 13.93 -7.40
N ASP A 109 -1.35 12.97 -8.20
CA ASP A 109 -2.12 11.81 -8.62
C ASP A 109 -1.98 10.67 -7.60
N LEU A 110 -2.93 10.57 -6.68
CA LEU A 110 -2.92 9.54 -5.64
C LEU A 110 -3.14 8.13 -6.21
N GLY A 111 -3.97 7.99 -7.23
CA GLY A 111 -4.20 6.70 -7.88
C GLY A 111 -2.91 6.11 -8.43
N SER A 112 -2.16 6.88 -9.17
CA SER A 112 -0.84 6.46 -9.70
C SER A 112 0.18 6.23 -8.60
N LEU A 113 0.18 7.05 -7.55
CA LEU A 113 1.06 6.86 -6.39
C LEU A 113 0.84 5.50 -5.73
N VAL A 114 -0.41 5.10 -5.53
CA VAL A 114 -0.77 3.81 -4.95
C VAL A 114 -0.37 2.66 -5.88
N GLU A 115 -0.66 2.77 -7.17
CA GLU A 115 -0.29 1.75 -8.17
C GLU A 115 1.22 1.57 -8.26
N ASP A 116 1.99 2.65 -8.27
CA ASP A 116 3.46 2.61 -8.32
C ASP A 116 4.05 2.00 -7.04
N THR A 117 3.52 2.37 -5.88
CA THR A 117 3.95 1.81 -4.60
C THR A 117 3.66 0.31 -4.52
N ALA A 118 2.47 -0.11 -4.92
CA ALA A 118 2.09 -1.52 -4.97
C ALA A 118 2.95 -2.32 -5.95
N ASN A 119 3.24 -1.75 -7.12
CA ASN A 119 4.11 -2.37 -8.10
C ASN A 119 5.53 -2.58 -7.57
N LEU A 120 6.08 -1.59 -6.88
CA LEU A 120 7.40 -1.70 -6.25
C LEU A 120 7.44 -2.78 -5.17
N LEU A 121 6.44 -2.81 -4.29
CA LEU A 121 6.36 -3.79 -3.20
C LEU A 121 6.02 -5.21 -3.70
N SER A 122 5.37 -5.35 -4.84
CA SER A 122 5.05 -6.65 -5.44
C SER A 122 6.29 -7.49 -5.78
N GLN A 123 7.43 -6.84 -6.02
CA GLN A 123 8.69 -7.52 -6.33
C GLN A 123 9.18 -8.41 -5.18
N ASN A 124 8.82 -8.08 -3.94
CA ASN A 124 9.18 -8.82 -2.74
C ASN A 124 8.00 -9.63 -2.16
N ALA A 125 6.83 -9.58 -2.80
CA ALA A 125 5.67 -10.34 -2.36
C ALA A 125 5.81 -11.83 -2.70
N ALA A 126 5.27 -12.70 -1.84
CA ALA A 126 5.20 -14.12 -2.12
C ALA A 126 4.32 -14.39 -3.37
N PRO A 127 4.73 -15.28 -4.28
CA PRO A 127 3.92 -15.60 -5.47
C PRO A 127 2.52 -16.14 -5.14
N SER A 128 2.35 -16.72 -3.96
CA SER A 128 1.09 -17.23 -3.43
C SER A 128 0.12 -16.16 -2.94
N VAL A 129 0.54 -14.90 -2.92
CA VAL A 129 -0.28 -13.76 -2.49
C VAL A 129 -0.65 -12.92 -3.69
N GLU A 130 -1.94 -12.82 -3.97
CA GLU A 130 -2.47 -11.95 -5.02
C GLU A 130 -2.54 -10.50 -4.51
N LEU A 131 -1.85 -9.58 -5.18
CA LEU A 131 -1.89 -8.16 -4.89
C LEU A 131 -2.71 -7.44 -5.94
N THR A 132 -3.72 -6.66 -5.51
CA THR A 132 -4.62 -5.93 -6.39
C THR A 132 -4.80 -4.49 -5.92
N CYS A 133 -4.79 -3.55 -6.87
CA CYS A 133 -5.15 -2.16 -6.63
C CYS A 133 -6.57 -1.92 -7.19
N LEU A 134 -7.51 -1.62 -6.30
CA LEU A 134 -8.91 -1.38 -6.64
C LEU A 134 -9.23 0.11 -6.43
N ILE A 135 -9.08 0.86 -7.49
CA ILE A 135 -9.33 2.30 -7.49
C ILE A 135 -10.70 2.56 -8.10
N ASP A 136 -11.57 3.25 -7.35
CA ASP A 136 -12.88 3.65 -7.86
C ASP A 136 -12.73 4.38 -9.21
N PRO A 137 -13.48 3.98 -10.25
CA PRO A 137 -13.42 4.65 -11.56
C PRO A 137 -13.69 6.15 -11.52
N GLN A 138 -14.41 6.62 -10.51
CA GLN A 138 -14.69 8.05 -10.30
C GLN A 138 -13.68 8.75 -9.38
N PHE A 139 -12.62 8.05 -8.99
CA PHE A 139 -11.57 8.63 -8.15
C PHE A 139 -10.93 9.84 -8.86
N PRO A 140 -10.70 10.97 -8.15
CA PRO A 140 -10.13 12.17 -8.75
C PRO A 140 -8.79 11.93 -9.44
N ALA A 141 -8.54 12.62 -10.54
CA ALA A 141 -7.24 12.57 -11.23
C ALA A 141 -6.12 13.18 -10.37
N GLN A 142 -6.44 14.23 -9.62
CA GLN A 142 -5.53 14.85 -8.65
C GLN A 142 -6.26 15.27 -7.38
N VAL A 143 -5.56 15.11 -6.27
CA VAL A 143 -5.97 15.60 -4.94
C VAL A 143 -4.91 16.56 -4.40
N LEU A 144 -5.26 17.34 -3.37
CA LEU A 144 -4.32 18.22 -2.67
C LEU A 144 -3.85 17.59 -1.38
N GLY A 145 -2.56 17.56 -1.15
CA GLY A 145 -1.96 17.03 0.06
C GLY A 145 -0.44 16.90 -0.04
N ASP A 146 0.13 16.10 0.84
CA ASP A 146 1.55 15.79 0.89
C ASP A 146 1.82 14.39 0.29
N PRO A 147 2.29 14.31 -0.96
CA PRO A 147 2.48 13.03 -1.63
C PRO A 147 3.55 12.14 -0.96
N THR A 148 4.58 12.73 -0.38
CA THR A 148 5.63 11.98 0.32
C THR A 148 5.07 11.28 1.55
N ARG A 149 4.28 11.98 2.35
CA ARG A 149 3.67 11.44 3.56
C ARG A 149 2.56 10.43 3.26
N VAL A 150 1.76 10.69 2.25
CA VAL A 150 0.74 9.73 1.78
C VAL A 150 1.40 8.45 1.26
N ARG A 151 2.49 8.55 0.51
CA ARG A 151 3.27 7.40 0.07
C ARG A 151 3.79 6.59 1.26
N GLN A 152 4.26 7.25 2.29
CA GLN A 152 4.74 6.61 3.51
C GLN A 152 3.62 5.83 4.22
N ILE A 153 2.42 6.40 4.30
CA ILE A 153 1.24 5.71 4.84
C ILE A 153 0.92 4.45 4.01
N VAL A 154 0.80 4.58 2.70
CA VAL A 154 0.50 3.47 1.79
C VAL A 154 1.56 2.38 1.87
N SER A 155 2.83 2.76 1.82
CA SER A 155 3.96 1.83 1.90
C SER A 155 3.97 1.06 3.21
N ASN A 156 3.75 1.72 4.34
CA ASN A 156 3.73 1.07 5.65
C ASN A 156 2.56 0.09 5.79
N LEU A 157 1.36 0.49 5.38
CA LEU A 157 0.19 -0.38 5.46
C LEU A 157 0.29 -1.57 4.52
N LEU A 158 0.74 -1.34 3.31
CA LEU A 158 0.84 -2.38 2.29
C LEU A 158 1.98 -3.36 2.56
N SER A 159 3.14 -2.89 3.00
CA SER A 159 4.25 -3.76 3.38
C SER A 159 3.90 -4.64 4.58
N ASN A 160 3.17 -4.13 5.56
CA ASN A 160 2.64 -4.94 6.66
C ASN A 160 1.67 -6.02 6.17
N ALA A 161 0.73 -5.67 5.30
CA ALA A 161 -0.23 -6.62 4.75
C ALA A 161 0.47 -7.76 3.99
N LEU A 162 1.45 -7.44 3.14
CA LEU A 162 2.23 -8.43 2.40
C LEU A 162 3.09 -9.31 3.32
N LYS A 163 3.64 -8.73 4.37
CA LYS A 163 4.46 -9.42 5.35
C LYS A 163 3.68 -10.46 6.16
N PHE A 164 2.47 -10.14 6.58
CA PHE A 164 1.63 -11.00 7.42
C PHE A 164 0.66 -11.90 6.64
N THR A 165 0.72 -11.88 5.32
CA THR A 165 -0.06 -12.76 4.45
C THR A 165 0.86 -13.71 3.71
N ARG A 166 0.72 -15.02 3.94
CA ARG A 166 1.50 -16.06 3.24
C ARG A 166 0.78 -16.62 2.03
N PHE A 167 -0.53 -16.72 2.12
CA PHE A 167 -1.42 -17.24 1.08
C PHE A 167 -2.68 -16.38 1.05
N GLY A 168 -3.25 -16.21 -0.12
CA GLY A 168 -4.49 -15.47 -0.30
C GLY A 168 -4.29 -14.18 -1.06
N ARG A 169 -4.87 -13.09 -0.56
CA ARG A 169 -4.84 -11.81 -1.29
C ARG A 169 -4.61 -10.61 -0.38
N VAL A 170 -4.05 -9.58 -0.96
CA VAL A 170 -3.92 -8.23 -0.41
C VAL A 170 -4.49 -7.26 -1.42
N ASP A 171 -5.41 -6.41 -0.98
CA ASP A 171 -6.02 -5.37 -1.81
C ASP A 171 -5.72 -4.00 -1.24
N VAL A 172 -5.43 -3.05 -2.12
CA VAL A 172 -5.45 -1.63 -1.81
C VAL A 172 -6.66 -1.02 -2.49
N ARG A 173 -7.56 -0.42 -1.72
CA ARG A 173 -8.80 0.19 -2.21
C ARG A 173 -8.76 1.69 -2.02
N LEU A 174 -9.03 2.44 -3.08
CA LEU A 174 -9.16 3.89 -3.03
C LEU A 174 -10.59 4.31 -3.38
N SER A 175 -11.15 5.16 -2.53
CA SER A 175 -12.42 5.85 -2.78
C SER A 175 -12.34 7.29 -2.29
N ALA A 176 -13.14 8.17 -2.87
CA ALA A 176 -13.23 9.56 -2.46
C ALA A 176 -14.68 9.99 -2.32
N GLN A 177 -14.98 10.77 -1.29
CA GLN A 177 -16.30 11.33 -1.04
C GLN A 177 -16.16 12.63 -0.26
N ALA A 178 -16.84 13.69 -0.72
CA ALA A 178 -16.95 14.96 -0.01
C ALA A 178 -15.62 15.57 0.47
N GLY A 179 -14.59 15.56 -0.39
CA GLY A 179 -13.27 16.11 -0.08
C GLY A 179 -12.41 15.23 0.82
N ARG A 180 -12.83 14.00 1.08
CA ARG A 180 -12.09 13.00 1.84
C ARG A 180 -11.77 11.79 0.99
N VAL A 181 -10.64 11.18 1.28
CA VAL A 181 -10.15 9.97 0.62
C VAL A 181 -10.04 8.86 1.66
N LYS A 182 -10.50 7.68 1.29
CA LYS A 182 -10.25 6.44 2.04
C LYS A 182 -9.25 5.58 1.31
N ILE A 183 -8.16 5.27 2.00
CA ILE A 183 -7.15 4.30 1.58
C ILE A 183 -7.32 3.07 2.45
N GLU A 184 -7.86 2.00 1.90
CA GLU A 184 -8.11 0.76 2.62
C GLU A 184 -7.13 -0.31 2.15
N VAL A 185 -6.40 -0.90 3.08
CA VAL A 185 -5.53 -2.05 2.82
C VAL A 185 -6.12 -3.26 3.51
N CYS A 186 -6.58 -4.21 2.70
CA CYS A 186 -7.25 -5.43 3.15
C CYS A 186 -6.34 -6.63 2.90
N ASP A 187 -6.16 -7.48 3.89
CA ASP A 187 -5.41 -8.71 3.74
C ASP A 187 -6.17 -9.92 4.32
N THR A 188 -5.85 -11.09 3.80
CA THR A 188 -6.36 -12.38 4.28
C THR A 188 -5.33 -13.13 5.14
N GLY A 189 -4.44 -12.39 5.80
CA GLY A 189 -3.35 -12.93 6.60
C GLY A 189 -3.78 -13.42 7.98
N ILE A 190 -2.82 -13.40 8.89
CA ILE A 190 -2.99 -13.96 10.24
C ILE A 190 -4.03 -13.23 11.10
N GLY A 191 -4.38 -12.01 10.75
CA GLY A 191 -5.25 -11.17 11.57
C GLY A 191 -4.59 -10.74 12.88
N ILE A 192 -5.33 -9.95 13.66
CA ILE A 192 -4.86 -9.39 14.93
C ILE A 192 -5.94 -9.64 15.99
N ALA A 193 -5.54 -10.26 17.09
CA ALA A 193 -6.43 -10.49 18.22
C ALA A 193 -6.91 -9.16 18.82
N GLN A 194 -8.13 -9.11 19.30
CA GLN A 194 -8.78 -7.88 19.75
C GLN A 194 -8.05 -7.17 20.89
N ASP A 195 -7.42 -7.89 21.80
CA ASP A 195 -6.58 -7.35 22.87
C ASP A 195 -5.30 -6.70 22.35
N ALA A 196 -4.70 -7.22 21.27
CA ALA A 196 -3.53 -6.65 20.62
C ALA A 196 -3.86 -5.40 19.79
N GLN A 197 -5.06 -5.27 19.24
CA GLN A 197 -5.46 -4.14 18.38
C GLN A 197 -5.34 -2.78 19.07
N VAL A 198 -5.52 -2.72 20.38
CA VAL A 198 -5.37 -1.48 21.16
C VAL A 198 -3.93 -1.04 21.25
N LYS A 199 -2.97 -1.95 21.16
CA LYS A 199 -1.54 -1.72 21.40
C LYS A 199 -0.71 -1.55 20.14
N ILE A 200 -1.20 -1.97 18.97
CA ILE A 200 -0.40 -2.01 17.73
C ILE A 200 0.04 -0.64 17.22
N PHE A 201 -0.63 0.44 17.63
CA PHE A 201 -0.27 1.81 17.28
C PHE A 201 0.76 2.44 18.24
N GLN A 202 1.17 1.72 19.28
CA GLN A 202 2.23 2.17 20.17
C GLN A 202 3.60 1.88 19.55
N PRO A 203 4.59 2.80 19.66
CA PRO A 203 5.94 2.58 19.16
C PRO A 203 6.57 1.30 19.75
N PHE A 204 7.32 0.57 18.94
CA PHE A 204 8.02 -0.67 19.30
C PHE A 204 7.13 -1.82 19.76
N THR A 205 5.82 -1.74 19.50
CA THR A 205 4.87 -2.80 19.84
C THR A 205 4.73 -3.79 18.69
N GLN A 206 4.70 -5.07 19.02
CA GLN A 206 4.45 -6.16 18.08
C GLN A 206 3.38 -7.09 18.68
N ALA A 207 2.57 -7.70 17.82
CA ALA A 207 1.39 -8.48 18.23
C ALA A 207 1.69 -9.76 19.03
N GLY A 208 2.97 -10.09 19.26
CA GLY A 208 3.40 -11.22 20.09
C GLY A 208 4.85 -11.63 19.84
N ALA A 209 5.50 -12.17 20.86
CA ALA A 209 6.93 -12.56 20.80
C ALA A 209 7.23 -13.66 19.75
N GLY A 210 6.26 -14.51 19.41
CA GLY A 210 6.38 -15.54 18.35
C GLY A 210 6.35 -14.94 16.95
N ILE A 211 5.61 -13.86 16.76
CA ILE A 211 5.45 -13.16 15.47
C ILE A 211 6.74 -12.41 15.13
N THR A 212 7.42 -11.85 16.11
CA THR A 212 8.69 -11.15 15.94
C THR A 212 9.78 -12.01 15.31
N ARG A 213 9.88 -13.26 15.74
CA ARG A 213 10.87 -14.21 15.20
C ARG A 213 10.57 -14.65 13.78
N GLN A 214 9.29 -14.67 13.42
CA GLN A 214 8.83 -15.22 12.16
C GLN A 214 8.74 -14.17 11.04
N PHE A 215 8.40 -12.93 11.36
CA PHE A 215 8.10 -11.88 10.39
C PHE A 215 9.02 -10.65 10.48
N GLY A 216 9.76 -10.46 11.58
CA GLY A 216 10.63 -9.29 11.78
C GLY A 216 9.87 -7.96 11.84
N GLY A 217 10.57 -6.87 12.00
CA GLY A 217 10.03 -5.50 11.93
C GLY A 217 10.43 -4.63 13.12
N THR A 218 10.35 -3.31 12.93
CA THR A 218 10.77 -2.31 13.91
C THR A 218 9.71 -1.99 14.96
N GLY A 219 8.43 -2.28 14.65
CA GLY A 219 7.29 -1.87 15.48
C GLY A 219 6.97 -0.38 15.43
N LEU A 220 7.59 0.37 14.52
CA LEU A 220 7.40 1.83 14.37
C LEU A 220 6.44 2.21 13.25
N GLY A 221 6.29 1.38 12.24
CA GLY A 221 5.53 1.71 11.02
C GLY A 221 4.08 2.10 11.29
N LEU A 222 3.36 1.33 12.11
CA LEU A 222 1.96 1.62 12.44
C LEU A 222 1.82 2.85 13.35
N ALA A 223 2.72 3.03 14.32
CA ALA A 223 2.73 4.23 15.17
C ALA A 223 2.96 5.49 14.33
N LEU A 224 3.91 5.45 13.40
CA LEU A 224 4.18 6.55 12.49
C LEU A 224 3.00 6.81 11.55
N THR A 225 2.39 5.77 10.99
CA THR A 225 1.21 5.90 10.14
C THR A 225 0.04 6.52 10.88
N HIS A 226 -0.22 6.09 12.11
CA HIS A 226 -1.24 6.68 12.97
C HIS A 226 -0.99 8.17 13.21
N ASN A 227 0.25 8.55 13.56
CA ASN A 227 0.63 9.92 13.80
C ASN A 227 0.55 10.80 12.55
N LEU A 228 0.94 10.26 11.39
CA LEU A 228 0.79 10.97 10.11
C LEU A 228 -0.67 11.24 9.76
N CYS A 229 -1.54 10.26 9.94
CA CYS A 229 -2.98 10.43 9.73
C CYS A 229 -3.55 11.51 10.66
N GLU A 230 -3.19 11.51 11.93
CA GLU A 230 -3.63 12.54 12.88
C GLU A 230 -3.08 13.94 12.53
N ALA A 231 -1.80 14.03 12.16
CA ALA A 231 -1.20 15.29 11.72
C ALA A 231 -1.90 15.88 10.48
N MET A 232 -2.41 15.02 9.60
CA MET A 232 -3.22 15.40 8.43
C MET A 232 -4.69 15.69 8.78
N LYS A 233 -5.08 15.65 10.06
CA LYS A 233 -6.47 15.76 10.52
C LYS A 233 -7.37 14.66 9.97
N GLY A 234 -6.80 13.52 9.70
CA GLY A 234 -7.46 12.29 9.29
C GLY A 234 -7.54 11.28 10.43
N ARG A 235 -7.85 10.06 10.08
CA ARG A 235 -8.00 8.96 11.04
C ARG A 235 -7.49 7.65 10.44
N LEU A 236 -6.79 6.87 11.24
CA LEU A 236 -6.45 5.48 10.94
C LEU A 236 -7.31 4.55 11.80
N SER A 237 -8.03 3.64 11.17
CA SER A 237 -8.86 2.65 11.83
C SER A 237 -8.50 1.23 11.39
N ILE A 238 -8.83 0.26 12.22
CA ILE A 238 -8.59 -1.15 11.97
C ILE A 238 -9.87 -1.96 12.17
N SER A 239 -10.07 -2.96 11.32
CA SER A 239 -11.03 -4.05 11.49
C SER A 239 -10.28 -5.35 11.24
N SER A 240 -10.17 -6.21 12.24
CA SER A 240 -9.38 -7.43 12.14
C SER A 240 -9.96 -8.53 13.03
N GLU A 241 -9.82 -9.76 12.57
CA GLU A 241 -10.16 -10.98 13.31
C GLU A 241 -9.00 -11.97 13.17
N ALA A 242 -8.53 -12.51 14.29
CA ALA A 242 -7.42 -13.46 14.29
C ALA A 242 -7.77 -14.68 13.42
N GLY A 243 -6.88 -15.01 12.48
CA GLY A 243 -7.04 -16.09 11.51
C GLY A 243 -7.80 -15.74 10.23
N PHE A 244 -8.43 -14.55 10.14
CA PHE A 244 -9.24 -14.13 8.99
C PHE A 244 -8.69 -12.93 8.24
N GLY A 245 -7.66 -12.29 8.76
CA GLY A 245 -7.02 -11.14 8.12
C GLY A 245 -7.35 -9.81 8.76
N SER A 246 -6.92 -8.73 8.12
CA SER A 246 -7.03 -7.37 8.63
C SER A 246 -7.43 -6.39 7.54
N GLN A 247 -8.10 -5.33 7.96
CA GLN A 247 -8.41 -4.17 7.14
C GLN A 247 -7.98 -2.91 7.88
N PHE A 248 -7.04 -2.17 7.32
CA PHE A 248 -6.64 -0.85 7.78
C PHE A 248 -7.24 0.20 6.86
N CYS A 249 -7.83 1.23 7.42
CA CYS A 249 -8.43 2.34 6.68
C CYS A 249 -7.81 3.66 7.14
N ALA A 250 -7.12 4.35 6.23
CA ALA A 250 -6.69 5.73 6.39
C ALA A 250 -7.73 6.64 5.73
N ASP A 251 -8.46 7.39 6.54
CA ASP A 251 -9.44 8.38 6.10
C ASP A 251 -8.80 9.76 6.22
N LEU A 252 -8.48 10.37 5.08
CA LEU A 252 -7.68 11.59 5.00
C LEU A 252 -8.46 12.72 4.32
N PRO A 253 -8.35 13.97 4.82
CA PRO A 253 -8.93 15.14 4.16
C PRO A 253 -8.03 15.59 2.99
N LEU A 254 -8.18 14.95 1.85
CA LEU A 254 -7.46 15.25 0.61
C LEU A 254 -8.48 15.77 -0.42
N PRO A 255 -8.68 17.10 -0.51
CA PRO A 255 -9.67 17.66 -1.43
C PRO A 255 -9.31 17.39 -2.89
N THR A 256 -10.33 17.23 -3.72
CA THR A 256 -10.18 17.06 -5.16
C THR A 256 -9.60 18.33 -5.79
N HIS A 257 -8.52 18.17 -6.56
CA HIS A 257 -7.94 19.24 -7.38
C HIS A 257 -8.39 19.14 -8.83
N LEU A 258 -8.30 17.94 -9.42
CA LEU A 258 -8.84 17.64 -10.75
C LEU A 258 -9.79 16.43 -10.66
N PRO A 259 -10.95 16.48 -11.30
CA PRO A 259 -11.89 15.37 -11.30
C PRO A 259 -11.34 14.15 -12.06
N ALA A 260 -12.03 13.02 -11.95
CA ALA A 260 -11.69 11.80 -12.68
C ALA A 260 -11.64 12.05 -14.19
N VAL A 261 -10.62 11.50 -14.84
CA VAL A 261 -10.49 11.54 -16.30
C VAL A 261 -11.44 10.51 -16.91
N ARG A 262 -12.23 10.94 -17.90
CA ARG A 262 -12.99 10.04 -18.74
C ARG A 262 -12.17 9.62 -19.93
N LEU A 263 -11.87 8.33 -20.02
CA LEU A 263 -11.24 7.74 -21.20
C LEU A 263 -12.28 7.41 -22.25
N ALA A 264 -11.86 7.37 -23.52
CA ALA A 264 -12.74 7.01 -24.63
C ALA A 264 -13.35 5.61 -24.40
N PRO A 265 -14.67 5.44 -24.57
CA PRO A 265 -15.29 4.14 -24.42
C PRO A 265 -14.81 3.17 -25.49
N LEU A 266 -14.71 1.90 -25.10
CA LEU A 266 -14.28 0.81 -25.97
C LEU A 266 -15.45 -0.11 -26.28
N ALA A 267 -15.41 -0.78 -27.43
CA ALA A 267 -16.38 -1.79 -27.82
C ALA A 267 -15.68 -3.09 -28.15
N GLY A 268 -16.21 -4.19 -27.68
CA GLY A 268 -15.69 -5.53 -27.92
C GLY A 268 -16.15 -6.52 -26.86
N ASP A 269 -15.85 -7.78 -27.10
CA ASP A 269 -16.20 -8.89 -26.24
C ASP A 269 -14.97 -9.34 -25.45
N VAL A 270 -15.04 -9.21 -24.13
CA VAL A 270 -13.97 -9.61 -23.21
C VAL A 270 -14.46 -10.75 -22.33
N ILE A 271 -13.73 -11.84 -22.33
CA ILE A 271 -13.93 -12.96 -21.40
C ILE A 271 -12.83 -12.94 -20.36
N ALA A 272 -13.24 -13.06 -19.11
CA ALA A 272 -12.33 -13.21 -17.97
C ALA A 272 -12.49 -14.61 -17.35
N ILE A 273 -11.38 -15.29 -17.16
CA ILE A 273 -11.34 -16.60 -16.49
C ILE A 273 -10.50 -16.43 -15.24
N THR A 274 -11.13 -16.53 -14.10
CA THR A 274 -10.49 -16.29 -12.81
C THR A 274 -11.00 -17.28 -11.76
N SER A 275 -10.27 -17.39 -10.66
CA SER A 275 -10.80 -18.05 -9.46
C SER A 275 -11.96 -17.26 -8.85
N SER A 276 -12.82 -17.91 -8.10
CA SER A 276 -14.03 -17.30 -7.51
C SER A 276 -13.77 -16.17 -6.52
N SER A 277 -12.58 -16.11 -5.95
CA SER A 277 -12.16 -15.08 -4.98
C SER A 277 -11.06 -14.17 -5.52
N SER A 278 -10.95 -14.05 -6.84
CA SER A 278 -9.88 -13.31 -7.50
C SER A 278 -10.04 -11.80 -7.38
N GLY A 279 -8.99 -11.11 -6.99
CA GLY A 279 -8.90 -9.65 -7.07
C GLY A 279 -8.93 -9.15 -8.50
N LEU A 280 -8.39 -9.90 -9.46
CA LEU A 280 -8.47 -9.58 -10.88
C LEU A 280 -9.91 -9.53 -11.37
N ALA A 281 -10.77 -10.48 -10.98
CA ALA A 281 -12.18 -10.46 -11.32
C ALA A 281 -12.87 -9.18 -10.82
N GLU A 282 -12.60 -8.81 -9.58
CA GLU A 282 -13.16 -7.59 -8.99
C GLU A 282 -12.66 -6.33 -9.70
N LEU A 283 -11.37 -6.28 -10.05
CA LEU A 283 -10.76 -5.19 -10.81
C LEU A 283 -11.43 -5.02 -12.18
N LEU A 284 -11.60 -6.10 -12.92
CA LEU A 284 -12.22 -6.07 -14.26
C LEU A 284 -13.69 -5.68 -14.19
N ASN A 285 -14.43 -6.20 -13.21
CA ASN A 285 -15.84 -5.85 -13.00
C ASN A 285 -16.04 -4.39 -12.56
N SER A 286 -15.05 -3.77 -11.98
CA SER A 286 -15.05 -2.35 -11.61
C SER A 286 -14.66 -1.44 -12.77
N LEU A 287 -13.56 -1.74 -13.46
CA LEU A 287 -12.97 -0.84 -14.47
C LEU A 287 -13.63 -0.95 -15.84
N LEU A 288 -13.89 -2.17 -16.34
CA LEU A 288 -14.39 -2.36 -17.69
C LEU A 288 -15.73 -1.67 -17.94
N PRO A 289 -16.71 -1.72 -17.04
CA PRO A 289 -17.96 -0.97 -17.21
C PRO A 289 -17.76 0.55 -17.33
N SER A 290 -16.76 1.12 -16.64
CA SER A 290 -16.43 2.55 -16.74
C SER A 290 -15.88 2.94 -18.11
N TRP A 291 -15.42 1.97 -18.90
CA TRP A 291 -14.94 2.13 -20.27
C TRP A 291 -15.91 1.59 -21.32
N GLY A 292 -17.15 1.34 -20.94
CA GLY A 292 -18.21 0.88 -21.84
C GLY A 292 -18.19 -0.62 -22.14
N LEU A 293 -17.43 -1.42 -21.39
CA LEU A 293 -17.30 -2.86 -21.59
C LEU A 293 -18.03 -3.64 -20.50
N THR A 294 -18.59 -4.78 -20.85
CA THR A 294 -19.16 -5.74 -19.89
C THR A 294 -18.38 -7.05 -19.97
N PRO A 295 -17.50 -7.35 -19.00
CA PRO A 295 -16.75 -8.57 -19.03
C PRO A 295 -17.64 -9.77 -18.76
N ARG A 296 -17.46 -10.84 -19.52
CA ARG A 296 -18.08 -12.14 -19.26
C ARG A 296 -17.15 -12.98 -18.42
N CYS A 297 -17.53 -13.27 -17.18
CA CYS A 297 -16.69 -13.98 -16.22
C CYS A 297 -17.03 -15.45 -16.18
N TYR A 298 -16.01 -16.29 -16.27
CA TYR A 298 -16.10 -17.74 -16.21
C TYR A 298 -15.13 -18.28 -15.15
N SER A 299 -15.46 -19.45 -14.61
CA SER A 299 -14.56 -20.21 -13.74
C SER A 299 -13.48 -20.90 -14.57
N ILE A 300 -12.36 -21.26 -13.93
CA ILE A 300 -11.24 -21.99 -14.56
C ILE A 300 -11.64 -23.35 -15.11
N ASP A 301 -12.72 -23.95 -14.62
CA ASP A 301 -13.22 -25.27 -15.04
C ASP A 301 -14.32 -25.21 -16.09
N ASP A 302 -14.79 -24.01 -16.46
CA ASP A 302 -15.88 -23.84 -17.42
C ASP A 302 -15.42 -24.21 -18.84
N ASP A 303 -16.35 -24.80 -19.61
CA ASP A 303 -16.17 -25.05 -21.03
C ASP A 303 -16.52 -23.78 -21.83
N LEU A 304 -15.55 -23.28 -22.58
CA LEU A 304 -15.69 -22.12 -23.46
C LEU A 304 -15.83 -22.51 -24.95
N SER A 305 -16.15 -23.75 -25.25
CA SER A 305 -16.38 -24.20 -26.63
C SER A 305 -17.45 -23.35 -27.31
N GLY A 306 -17.16 -22.87 -28.53
CA GLY A 306 -18.05 -22.00 -29.29
C GLY A 306 -18.01 -20.52 -28.90
N GLN A 307 -17.23 -20.15 -27.90
CA GLN A 307 -16.99 -18.73 -27.56
C GLN A 307 -15.81 -18.20 -28.38
N ASN A 308 -15.95 -17.01 -28.91
CA ASN A 308 -14.88 -16.35 -29.67
C ASN A 308 -14.81 -14.86 -29.28
N PRO A 309 -14.22 -14.54 -28.09
CA PRO A 309 -14.10 -13.16 -27.65
C PRO A 309 -13.07 -12.39 -28.47
N ASP A 310 -13.04 -11.08 -28.32
CA ASP A 310 -11.98 -10.24 -28.86
C ASP A 310 -10.72 -10.27 -27.99
N LEU A 311 -10.87 -10.54 -26.70
CA LEU A 311 -9.78 -10.68 -25.74
C LEU A 311 -10.17 -11.64 -24.61
N LEU A 312 -9.26 -12.50 -24.24
CA LEU A 312 -9.35 -13.35 -23.05
C LEU A 312 -8.35 -12.88 -21.98
N ILE A 313 -8.83 -12.66 -20.76
CA ILE A 313 -7.99 -12.29 -19.62
C ILE A 313 -8.07 -13.37 -18.55
N THR A 314 -6.92 -13.82 -18.05
CA THR A 314 -6.86 -14.86 -17.01
C THR A 314 -5.68 -14.65 -16.05
N ASP A 315 -5.84 -15.13 -14.84
CA ASP A 315 -4.76 -15.28 -13.84
C ASP A 315 -4.32 -16.75 -13.66
N CYS A 316 -4.86 -17.65 -14.46
CA CYS A 316 -4.60 -19.08 -14.40
C CYS A 316 -3.93 -19.59 -15.70
N PRO A 317 -2.59 -19.61 -15.77
CA PRO A 317 -1.90 -20.11 -16.96
C PRO A 317 -2.20 -21.57 -17.29
N GLU A 318 -2.48 -22.38 -16.30
CA GLU A 318 -2.66 -23.83 -16.43
C GLU A 318 -3.87 -24.21 -17.30
N CYS A 319 -4.91 -23.39 -17.31
CA CYS A 319 -6.11 -23.65 -18.10
C CYS A 319 -5.94 -23.32 -19.61
N LEU A 320 -4.89 -22.58 -19.98
CA LEU A 320 -4.72 -22.07 -21.34
C LEU A 320 -4.47 -23.16 -22.37
N PHE A 321 -3.72 -24.18 -22.04
CA PHE A 321 -3.48 -25.32 -22.97
C PHE A 321 -4.76 -26.07 -23.29
N ARG A 322 -5.68 -26.17 -22.34
CA ARG A 322 -7.00 -26.75 -22.54
C ARG A 322 -7.91 -25.86 -23.41
N LEU A 323 -7.82 -24.54 -23.24
CA LEU A 323 -8.73 -23.60 -23.90
C LEU A 323 -8.24 -23.15 -25.28
N ARG A 324 -6.94 -23.08 -25.48
CA ARG A 324 -6.33 -22.54 -26.72
C ARG A 324 -6.82 -23.18 -28.00
N PRO A 325 -7.03 -24.50 -28.08
CA PRO A 325 -7.53 -25.13 -29.33
C PRO A 325 -8.89 -24.62 -29.78
N SER A 326 -9.73 -24.17 -28.89
CA SER A 326 -11.10 -23.67 -29.18
C SER A 326 -11.23 -22.16 -29.23
N ILE A 327 -10.21 -21.41 -28.86
CA ILE A 327 -10.23 -19.94 -28.80
C ILE A 327 -9.05 -19.37 -29.56
N THR A 328 -9.31 -18.53 -30.57
CA THR A 328 -8.29 -17.86 -31.39
C THR A 328 -7.95 -16.44 -30.90
N ALA A 329 -8.73 -15.90 -29.98
CA ALA A 329 -8.54 -14.55 -29.45
C ALA A 329 -7.16 -14.34 -28.80
N PRO A 330 -6.65 -13.09 -28.80
CA PRO A 330 -5.51 -12.72 -27.97
C PRO A 330 -5.79 -13.00 -26.50
N ILE A 331 -4.74 -13.40 -25.78
CA ILE A 331 -4.82 -13.74 -24.35
C ILE A 331 -3.93 -12.78 -23.56
N LEU A 332 -4.45 -12.21 -22.49
CA LEU A 332 -3.70 -11.53 -21.45
C LEU A 332 -3.63 -12.44 -20.23
N VAL A 333 -2.42 -12.82 -19.83
CA VAL A 333 -2.18 -13.56 -18.58
C VAL A 333 -1.58 -12.63 -17.56
N VAL A 334 -2.22 -12.54 -16.39
CA VAL A 334 -1.74 -11.78 -15.23
C VAL A 334 -1.10 -12.76 -14.24
N THR A 335 0.19 -12.61 -14.00
CA THR A 335 0.98 -13.52 -13.16
C THR A 335 1.67 -12.78 -12.01
N ALA A 336 2.17 -13.52 -11.03
CA ALA A 336 3.04 -12.96 -10.01
C ALA A 336 4.35 -12.42 -10.63
N TYR A 337 4.91 -11.37 -10.01
CA TYR A 337 6.21 -10.85 -10.43
C TYR A 337 7.29 -11.96 -10.40
N GLY A 338 8.03 -12.08 -11.49
CA GLY A 338 9.06 -13.08 -11.64
C GLY A 338 8.57 -14.49 -11.99
N ASN A 339 7.26 -14.75 -12.03
CA ASN A 339 6.65 -16.03 -12.36
C ASN A 339 6.08 -16.04 -13.78
N PHE A 340 6.81 -15.52 -14.75
CA PHE A 340 6.39 -15.55 -16.13
C PHE A 340 6.47 -16.95 -16.72
N MET A 341 5.54 -17.23 -17.63
CA MET A 341 5.57 -18.46 -18.42
C MET A 341 6.83 -18.52 -19.28
N PRO A 342 7.41 -19.73 -19.50
CA PRO A 342 8.55 -19.89 -20.42
C PRO A 342 8.23 -19.39 -21.84
N SER A 343 9.22 -18.85 -22.52
CA SER A 343 9.06 -18.30 -23.88
C SER A 343 8.49 -19.31 -24.88
N GLU A 344 8.82 -20.58 -24.72
CA GLU A 344 8.30 -21.68 -25.57
C GLU A 344 6.80 -21.88 -25.39
N GLU A 345 6.30 -21.82 -24.15
CA GLU A 345 4.87 -21.91 -23.85
C GLU A 345 4.11 -20.68 -24.36
N VAL A 346 4.68 -19.49 -24.21
CA VAL A 346 4.11 -18.25 -24.75
C VAL A 346 3.98 -18.35 -26.27
N ALA A 347 4.97 -18.83 -26.96
CA ALA A 347 4.94 -19.03 -28.42
C ALA A 347 3.90 -20.07 -28.83
N ALA A 348 3.76 -21.18 -28.09
CA ALA A 348 2.77 -22.20 -28.35
C ALA A 348 1.32 -21.73 -28.14
N LEU A 349 1.11 -20.75 -27.26
CA LEU A 349 -0.20 -20.20 -26.93
C LEU A 349 -0.48 -18.86 -27.63
N ALA A 350 0.39 -18.41 -28.53
CA ALA A 350 0.25 -17.13 -29.21
C ALA A 350 -1.09 -16.98 -29.97
N PRO A 351 -1.66 -15.76 -30.07
CA PRO A 351 -1.18 -14.51 -29.48
C PRO A 351 -1.45 -14.42 -27.99
N LEU A 352 -0.40 -14.22 -27.20
CA LEU A 352 -0.46 -14.15 -25.74
C LEU A 352 0.50 -13.08 -25.23
N GLN A 353 0.01 -12.25 -24.32
CA GLN A 353 0.79 -11.25 -23.58
C GLN A 353 0.76 -11.58 -22.09
N GLN A 354 1.91 -11.48 -21.45
CA GLN A 354 2.03 -11.60 -20.00
C GLN A 354 2.17 -10.25 -19.34
N GLN A 355 1.54 -10.10 -18.17
CA GLN A 355 1.64 -8.90 -17.34
C GLN A 355 1.81 -9.32 -15.89
N ALA A 356 2.79 -8.74 -15.20
CA ALA A 356 2.92 -8.93 -13.76
C ALA A 356 1.83 -8.17 -13.00
N ARG A 357 1.31 -8.76 -11.94
CA ARG A 357 0.42 -8.07 -11.01
C ARG A 357 1.22 -7.19 -10.03
N PRO A 358 0.64 -6.11 -9.53
CA PRO A 358 -0.71 -5.61 -9.77
C PRO A 358 -0.87 -4.97 -11.15
N LEU A 359 -2.02 -5.21 -11.78
CA LEU A 359 -2.34 -4.63 -13.07
C LEU A 359 -2.81 -3.18 -12.89
N SER A 360 -2.08 -2.22 -13.44
CA SER A 360 -2.45 -0.81 -13.37
C SER A 360 -3.59 -0.46 -14.35
N ARG A 361 -4.35 0.57 -14.04
CA ARG A 361 -5.42 1.08 -14.91
C ARG A 361 -4.89 1.47 -16.29
N THR A 362 -3.77 2.16 -16.34
CA THR A 362 -3.13 2.59 -17.59
C THR A 362 -2.70 1.40 -18.44
N ALA A 363 -2.05 0.41 -17.85
CA ALA A 363 -1.62 -0.79 -18.56
C ALA A 363 -2.82 -1.58 -19.10
N LEU A 364 -3.86 -1.75 -18.30
CA LEU A 364 -5.07 -2.46 -18.71
C LEU A 364 -5.76 -1.74 -19.87
N TYR A 365 -5.96 -0.42 -19.77
CA TYR A 365 -6.60 0.34 -20.84
C TYR A 365 -5.80 0.29 -22.15
N GLN A 366 -4.48 0.40 -22.10
CA GLN A 366 -3.61 0.28 -23.28
C GLN A 366 -3.73 -1.10 -23.93
N ILE A 367 -3.78 -2.16 -23.15
CA ILE A 367 -3.95 -3.53 -23.66
C ILE A 367 -5.33 -3.68 -24.32
N LEU A 368 -6.36 -3.14 -23.71
CA LEU A 368 -7.71 -3.14 -24.27
C LEU A 368 -7.79 -2.35 -25.60
N GLN A 369 -7.16 -1.18 -25.66
CA GLN A 369 -7.10 -0.38 -26.88
C GLN A 369 -6.45 -1.10 -28.07
N ARG A 370 -5.44 -1.92 -27.81
CA ARG A 370 -4.74 -2.70 -28.86
C ARG A 370 -5.60 -3.81 -29.43
N ASN A 371 -6.53 -4.35 -28.66
CA ASN A 371 -7.28 -5.55 -29.01
C ASN A 371 -8.77 -5.27 -29.30
N LEU A 372 -9.28 -4.11 -28.91
CA LEU A 372 -10.68 -3.72 -29.06
C LEU A 372 -10.83 -2.47 -29.94
N ARG A 373 -12.05 -2.11 -30.23
CA ARG A 373 -12.37 -0.90 -31.01
C ARG A 373 -12.74 0.25 -30.08
N ILE A 374 -12.43 1.45 -30.52
CA ILE A 374 -12.97 2.65 -29.88
C ILE A 374 -14.43 2.76 -30.31
N ASP A 375 -15.33 2.93 -29.33
CA ASP A 375 -16.74 3.14 -29.59
C ASP A 375 -16.93 4.59 -30.09
N PRO A 376 -17.50 4.83 -31.28
CA PRO A 376 -17.62 6.17 -31.86
C PRO A 376 -18.56 7.11 -31.09
#